data_329fee3c644acb9925a8a237a64def1f
#
_entry.id   329fee3c644acb9925a8a237a64def1f
#
_cell.length_a   1.000
_cell.length_b   1.000
_cell.length_c   1.000
_cell.angle_alpha   90.00
_cell.angle_beta   90.00
_cell.angle_gamma   90.00
#
_symmetry.space_group_name_H-M   'P 1'
#
loop_
_entity.id
_entity.type
_entity.pdbx_description
1 polymer ?
#
loop_
_entity_poly.entity_id
_entity_poly.type
_entity_poly.pdbx_seq_one_letter_code
_entity_poly.pdbx_strand_id
1 'polypeptide(L)'
;MNKQPLRKWIVLLLSLGVVSHLACLSTPYFIPPQASPTLPQELAIFAGTLPPTYALLPTSTSTPEAKTSGVFGPLLPTATPITNLPTETVESLPILYNAQAGDTLSAVAVRFGVSPAEISSPDQLPEKALLQPGQLLIIPRRLANTTTSERILPDSELVYSPSATDFDVEAYVAQTSGRLRTYEEWMKSTGTISGAQVLQRVAIENSINPRLLLALLEYQSGWVSGHPTEAEKLRYPMGYIDPFQPALFHQLVWAVNQLSIGYYGWREGRLTELTFVKDRYKARLAPDLNAGSVAILYYFAQLYDSQGWLKAVDPQNGFAAFYRQMFGDPWARAALVEPLYPPGLEQPPLSLPFEPGQVWSFTGGPHGAWERDGSYAALDFAPPSSEPGCVVSNAWVTASASGLVVRSERGLVVLDLDGDGREQTGWALIYLHVSSESSVPVGTWVARGDRLGHPSCEGGIATGTHVHIARKFNGEWIAADGPVPFNLSGWIAVAGEAAYKGFLVRGDQVVVANINASRKSFIMLSDGDLQ
;
A
#
# COMPACT_ATOMS: atom_id res chain seq x y z
N MET A 1 -36.14 -0.17 67.07
CA MET A 1 -34.71 0.01 66.90
C MET A 1 -34.24 -1.14 66.02
N ASN A 2 -34.24 -0.92 64.71
CA ASN A 2 -33.96 -1.98 63.73
C ASN A 2 -32.85 -1.55 62.80
N LYS A 3 -31.74 -2.23 62.87
CA LYS A 3 -30.61 -2.12 61.91
C LYS A 3 -30.97 -2.94 60.69
N GLN A 4 -30.95 -2.36 59.51
CA GLN A 4 -30.95 -3.08 58.22
C GLN A 4 -29.67 -2.74 57.43
N PRO A 5 -29.09 -3.71 56.71
CA PRO A 5 -27.70 -3.63 56.26
C PRO A 5 -27.53 -3.09 54.85
N LEU A 6 -26.49 -2.32 54.72
CA LEU A 6 -25.84 -1.82 53.50
C LEU A 6 -25.17 -2.98 52.75
N ARG A 7 -25.89 -3.76 51.96
CA ARG A 7 -25.25 -4.88 51.21
C ARG A 7 -25.90 -5.25 49.87
N LYS A 8 -26.50 -4.30 49.16
CA LYS A 8 -27.10 -4.57 47.83
C LYS A 8 -26.68 -3.67 46.68
N TRP A 9 -25.68 -2.81 46.84
CA TRP A 9 -25.26 -1.87 45.77
C TRP A 9 -23.86 -2.11 45.21
N ILE A 10 -23.15 -3.17 45.60
CA ILE A 10 -21.78 -3.48 45.11
C ILE A 10 -21.76 -4.47 43.94
N VAL A 11 -22.88 -5.11 43.59
CA VAL A 11 -22.94 -6.13 42.53
C VAL A 11 -23.36 -5.56 41.16
N LEU A 12 -23.81 -4.29 41.09
CA LEU A 12 -24.29 -3.69 39.83
C LEU A 12 -23.27 -2.77 39.13
N LEU A 13 -22.07 -2.63 39.65
CA LEU A 13 -21.02 -1.78 39.06
C LEU A 13 -19.84 -2.57 38.48
N LEU A 14 -19.89 -3.91 38.49
CA LEU A 14 -18.85 -4.78 37.90
C LEU A 14 -19.28 -5.46 36.58
N SER A 15 -20.49 -5.18 36.08
CA SER A 15 -20.98 -5.73 34.81
C SER A 15 -20.99 -4.75 33.63
N LEU A 16 -20.48 -3.51 33.79
CA LEU A 16 -20.38 -2.51 32.70
C LEU A 16 -18.95 -2.24 32.21
N GLY A 17 -17.98 -3.02 32.67
CA GLY A 17 -16.55 -2.82 32.34
C GLY A 17 -15.98 -3.80 31.31
N VAL A 18 -16.76 -4.71 30.71
CA VAL A 18 -16.23 -5.81 29.86
C VAL A 18 -16.77 -5.79 28.42
N VAL A 19 -17.48 -4.76 27.99
CA VAL A 19 -18.09 -4.74 26.64
C VAL A 19 -17.40 -3.80 25.65
N SER A 20 -16.19 -3.31 25.92
CA SER A 20 -15.54 -2.35 25.01
C SER A 20 -14.28 -2.84 24.29
N HIS A 21 -13.97 -4.14 24.26
CA HIS A 21 -12.79 -4.66 23.54
C HIS A 21 -13.07 -5.90 22.64
N LEU A 22 -14.28 -6.08 22.14
CA LEU A 22 -14.59 -7.13 21.15
C LEU A 22 -15.10 -6.50 19.84
N ALA A 23 -14.26 -5.71 19.18
CA ALA A 23 -14.56 -5.24 17.84
C ALA A 23 -13.25 -5.08 17.06
N CYS A 24 -12.77 -6.15 16.47
CA CYS A 24 -11.93 -6.16 15.26
C CYS A 24 -11.56 -7.61 14.93
N LEU A 25 -12.54 -8.41 14.53
CA LEU A 25 -12.28 -9.62 13.75
C LEU A 25 -12.92 -9.39 12.38
N SER A 26 -12.12 -8.84 11.44
CA SER A 26 -12.47 -8.87 10.04
C SER A 26 -12.64 -10.32 9.62
N THR A 27 -13.83 -10.69 9.17
CA THR A 27 -14.05 -12.00 8.56
C THR A 27 -13.80 -11.86 7.07
N PRO A 28 -12.80 -12.50 6.56
CA PRO A 28 -12.35 -12.42 5.20
C PRO A 28 -13.11 -13.35 4.24
N TYR A 29 -13.05 -13.07 2.95
CA TYR A 29 -13.75 -13.75 1.87
C TYR A 29 -12.81 -14.47 0.90
N PHE A 30 -13.25 -15.54 0.27
CA PHE A 30 -12.45 -16.43 -0.60
C PHE A 30 -13.04 -16.58 -2.01
N ILE A 31 -12.14 -16.70 -3.01
CA ILE A 31 -12.44 -17.05 -4.40
C ILE A 31 -12.05 -18.52 -4.66
N PRO A 32 -12.95 -19.40 -5.08
CA PRO A 32 -12.55 -20.66 -5.70
C PRO A 32 -11.92 -20.38 -7.07
N PRO A 33 -10.87 -21.11 -7.48
CA PRO A 33 -10.32 -20.96 -8.82
C PRO A 33 -11.41 -21.32 -9.85
N GLN A 34 -11.85 -20.33 -10.60
CA GLN A 34 -12.63 -20.59 -11.81
C GLN A 34 -11.64 -20.98 -12.92
N ALA A 35 -11.97 -22.04 -13.64
CA ALA A 35 -11.27 -22.41 -14.85
C ALA A 35 -11.23 -21.20 -15.78
N SER A 36 -10.04 -20.84 -16.26
CA SER A 36 -9.84 -19.79 -17.25
C SER A 36 -10.81 -19.98 -18.40
N PRO A 37 -11.62 -18.97 -18.77
CA PRO A 37 -12.41 -19.06 -19.97
C PRO A 37 -11.46 -19.19 -21.15
N THR A 38 -11.60 -20.27 -21.91
CA THR A 38 -10.98 -20.41 -23.24
C THR A 38 -11.53 -19.28 -24.10
N LEU A 39 -10.67 -18.31 -24.42
CA LEU A 39 -11.00 -17.26 -25.37
C LEU A 39 -11.46 -17.86 -26.70
N PRO A 40 -12.52 -17.34 -27.33
CA PRO A 40 -12.88 -17.74 -28.69
C PRO A 40 -11.74 -17.39 -29.64
N GLN A 41 -11.38 -18.34 -30.48
CA GLN A 41 -10.27 -18.32 -31.43
C GLN A 41 -10.60 -17.48 -32.69
N GLU A 42 -11.14 -16.26 -32.51
CA GLU A 42 -11.40 -15.33 -33.61
C GLU A 42 -11.07 -13.89 -33.18
N LEU A 43 -9.80 -13.56 -33.08
CA LEU A 43 -9.28 -12.18 -33.17
C LEU A 43 -7.76 -12.20 -33.37
N ALA A 44 -7.34 -12.88 -34.43
CA ALA A 44 -5.98 -12.75 -34.95
C ALA A 44 -6.05 -11.99 -36.29
N ILE A 45 -6.09 -10.68 -36.25
CA ILE A 45 -5.63 -9.78 -37.32
C ILE A 45 -5.48 -8.38 -36.74
N PHE A 46 -4.30 -8.06 -36.20
CA PHE A 46 -3.64 -6.75 -36.24
C PHE A 46 -2.20 -6.94 -35.80
N ALA A 47 -1.37 -7.45 -36.72
CA ALA A 47 0.07 -7.38 -36.59
C ALA A 47 0.50 -5.93 -36.89
N GLY A 48 0.57 -5.10 -35.86
CA GLY A 48 1.27 -3.82 -35.89
C GLY A 48 2.76 -4.06 -35.80
N THR A 49 3.49 -3.55 -36.78
CA THR A 49 4.95 -3.57 -36.90
C THR A 49 5.64 -2.99 -35.66
N LEU A 50 6.56 -3.77 -35.09
CA LEU A 50 7.49 -3.34 -34.04
C LEU A 50 8.33 -2.13 -34.50
N PRO A 51 8.61 -1.14 -33.62
CA PRO A 51 9.52 -0.05 -33.93
C PRO A 51 10.97 -0.57 -34.06
N PRO A 52 11.84 0.10 -34.83
CA PRO A 52 13.17 -0.40 -35.15
C PRO A 52 14.07 -0.43 -33.90
N THR A 53 14.77 -1.54 -33.76
CA THR A 53 15.82 -1.79 -32.78
C THR A 53 16.96 -0.78 -32.99
N TYR A 54 17.25 0.02 -32.00
CA TYR A 54 18.46 0.87 -32.01
C TYR A 54 19.70 0.00 -31.84
N ALA A 55 20.55 -0.03 -32.84
CA ALA A 55 21.84 -0.70 -32.81
C ALA A 55 22.78 0.04 -31.84
N LEU A 56 23.37 -0.71 -30.91
CA LEU A 56 24.46 -0.22 -30.06
C LEU A 56 25.68 0.07 -30.92
N LEU A 57 26.17 1.29 -30.87
CA LEU A 57 27.45 1.70 -31.47
C LEU A 57 28.62 1.03 -30.74
N PRO A 58 29.66 0.54 -31.43
CA PRO A 58 30.79 -0.10 -30.78
C PRO A 58 31.67 0.96 -30.08
N THR A 59 31.97 0.70 -28.81
CA THR A 59 32.93 1.45 -28.00
C THR A 59 34.33 1.19 -28.54
N SER A 60 34.98 2.18 -29.15
CA SER A 60 36.37 2.12 -29.52
C SER A 60 37.26 2.31 -28.29
N THR A 61 37.92 1.27 -27.87
CA THR A 61 39.03 1.29 -26.89
C THR A 61 40.29 1.70 -27.63
N SER A 62 40.80 2.92 -27.39
CA SER A 62 42.14 3.32 -27.79
C SER A 62 43.04 3.37 -26.57
N THR A 63 43.98 2.43 -26.49
CA THR A 63 45.10 2.43 -25.56
C THR A 63 46.18 3.37 -26.11
N PRO A 64 46.72 4.34 -25.36
CA PRO A 64 47.92 5.09 -25.79
C PRO A 64 49.16 4.35 -25.36
N GLU A 65 50.00 3.99 -26.33
CA GLU A 65 51.39 3.58 -26.09
C GLU A 65 52.25 4.76 -25.59
N ALA A 66 53.04 4.51 -24.57
CA ALA A 66 54.07 5.43 -24.09
C ALA A 66 55.27 5.45 -25.01
N LYS A 67 55.60 6.60 -25.56
CA LYS A 67 56.93 6.89 -26.13
C LYS A 67 57.64 7.95 -25.27
N THR A 68 58.71 7.53 -24.63
CA THR A 68 59.72 8.37 -24.02
C THR A 68 60.55 9.10 -25.08
N SER A 69 60.66 10.42 -24.97
CA SER A 69 61.89 11.14 -25.41
C SER A 69 61.89 12.54 -24.80
N GLY A 70 62.94 12.85 -24.04
CA GLY A 70 63.06 14.09 -23.32
C GLY A 70 63.57 15.24 -24.20
N VAL A 71 63.15 16.46 -23.83
CA VAL A 71 63.94 17.70 -24.05
C VAL A 71 63.56 18.67 -22.94
N PHE A 72 64.59 19.19 -22.24
CA PHE A 72 64.50 20.23 -21.24
C PHE A 72 64.01 21.55 -21.83
N GLY A 73 62.95 22.15 -21.30
CA GLY A 73 62.51 23.52 -21.55
C GLY A 73 62.37 24.29 -20.21
N PRO A 74 62.36 25.62 -20.22
CA PRO A 74 62.69 26.45 -19.06
C PRO A 74 61.59 26.46 -17.99
N LEU A 75 62.07 26.63 -16.74
CA LEU A 75 61.29 26.69 -15.49
C LEU A 75 60.13 27.68 -15.55
N LEU A 76 58.93 27.22 -15.42
CA LEU A 76 57.74 28.01 -15.11
C LEU A 76 57.81 28.54 -13.68
N PRO A 77 57.32 29.74 -13.38
CA PRO A 77 57.34 30.32 -12.05
C PRO A 77 56.52 29.47 -11.06
N THR A 78 57.13 29.23 -9.90
CA THR A 78 56.51 28.54 -8.75
C THR A 78 55.19 29.22 -8.40
N ALA A 79 54.07 28.48 -8.53
CA ALA A 79 52.77 28.92 -8.04
C ALA A 79 52.86 29.12 -6.53
N THR A 80 52.56 30.31 -6.06
CA THR A 80 52.37 30.63 -4.65
C THR A 80 51.25 29.79 -4.10
N PRO A 81 51.36 29.08 -2.97
CA PRO A 81 50.27 28.34 -2.40
C PRO A 81 49.18 29.33 -2.03
N ILE A 82 47.96 29.14 -2.56
CA ILE A 82 46.75 29.83 -2.11
C ILE A 82 46.44 29.28 -0.74
N THR A 83 46.98 29.92 0.28
CA THR A 83 46.60 29.73 1.68
C THR A 83 45.27 30.47 1.90
N ASN A 84 44.27 29.76 2.36
CA ASN A 84 42.93 30.17 2.78
C ASN A 84 41.83 30.10 1.71
N LEU A 85 41.57 28.89 1.19
CA LEU A 85 40.20 28.49 0.98
C LEU A 85 39.64 28.09 2.38
N PRO A 86 38.49 28.63 2.80
CA PRO A 86 37.85 28.09 4.00
C PRO A 86 37.64 26.60 3.77
N THR A 87 38.17 25.78 4.67
CA THR A 87 37.87 24.36 4.68
C THR A 87 36.40 24.25 5.10
N GLU A 88 35.49 24.31 4.13
CA GLU A 88 34.12 23.89 4.37
C GLU A 88 34.21 22.45 4.86
N THR A 89 33.85 22.23 6.12
CA THR A 89 33.77 20.90 6.66
C THR A 89 32.77 20.11 5.83
N VAL A 90 33.05 18.88 5.46
CA VAL A 90 32.18 18.00 4.67
C VAL A 90 30.76 17.94 5.27
N GLU A 91 30.60 18.23 6.57
CA GLU A 91 29.34 18.35 7.28
C GLU A 91 28.47 19.55 6.84
N SER A 92 29.05 20.58 6.21
CA SER A 92 28.33 21.76 5.73
C SER A 92 27.76 21.63 4.31
N LEU A 93 28.18 20.59 3.55
CA LEU A 93 27.72 20.40 2.18
C LEU A 93 26.27 19.90 2.16
N PRO A 94 25.43 20.44 1.23
CA PRO A 94 24.08 19.97 1.07
C PRO A 94 24.05 18.52 0.57
N ILE A 95 22.93 17.85 0.82
CA ILE A 95 22.63 16.54 0.29
C ILE A 95 22.04 16.72 -1.11
N LEU A 96 22.59 16.00 -2.11
CA LEU A 96 22.01 15.87 -3.43
C LEU A 96 21.11 14.63 -3.42
N TYR A 97 19.80 14.82 -3.53
CA TYR A 97 18.82 13.76 -3.50
C TYR A 97 18.05 13.70 -4.82
N ASN A 98 18.00 12.54 -5.44
CA ASN A 98 17.13 12.30 -6.59
C ASN A 98 15.78 11.79 -6.09
N ALA A 99 14.71 12.52 -6.39
CA ALA A 99 13.36 12.18 -5.96
C ALA A 99 12.98 10.77 -6.44
N GLN A 100 12.34 10.01 -5.56
CA GLN A 100 11.83 8.67 -5.86
C GLN A 100 10.38 8.76 -6.34
N ALA A 101 9.93 7.73 -7.06
CA ALA A 101 8.52 7.64 -7.46
C ALA A 101 7.61 7.69 -6.22
N GLY A 102 6.57 8.52 -6.26
CA GLY A 102 5.66 8.75 -5.13
C GLY A 102 6.12 9.78 -4.11
N ASP A 103 7.29 10.41 -4.29
CA ASP A 103 7.75 11.50 -3.42
C ASP A 103 6.91 12.76 -3.60
N THR A 104 6.66 13.43 -2.47
CA THR A 104 6.14 14.81 -2.42
C THR A 104 7.15 15.72 -1.73
N LEU A 105 7.12 17.00 -2.05
CA LEU A 105 8.03 17.97 -1.43
C LEU A 105 7.88 17.99 0.11
N SER A 106 6.65 17.88 0.62
CA SER A 106 6.36 17.85 2.05
C SER A 106 6.90 16.60 2.74
N ALA A 107 6.71 15.42 2.17
CA ALA A 107 7.20 14.17 2.75
C ALA A 107 8.74 14.12 2.74
N VAL A 108 9.37 14.55 1.66
CA VAL A 108 10.84 14.66 1.57
C VAL A 108 11.36 15.62 2.63
N ALA A 109 10.75 16.81 2.77
CA ALA A 109 11.17 17.78 3.78
C ALA A 109 11.14 17.20 5.21
N VAL A 110 10.06 16.52 5.59
CA VAL A 110 9.93 15.86 6.91
C VAL A 110 10.98 14.77 7.09
N ARG A 111 11.22 13.94 6.06
CA ARG A 111 12.24 12.88 6.10
C ARG A 111 13.64 13.44 6.34
N PHE A 112 14.00 14.54 5.67
CA PHE A 112 15.30 15.18 5.82
C PHE A 112 15.38 16.15 7.01
N GLY A 113 14.28 16.40 7.75
CA GLY A 113 14.25 17.27 8.92
C GLY A 113 14.42 18.76 8.56
N VAL A 114 13.89 19.16 7.41
CA VAL A 114 13.91 20.55 6.91
C VAL A 114 12.48 21.02 6.60
N SER A 115 12.29 22.29 6.38
CA SER A 115 11.04 22.80 5.81
C SER A 115 11.04 22.68 4.28
N PRO A 116 9.87 22.58 3.62
CA PRO A 116 9.79 22.56 2.15
C PRO A 116 10.49 23.75 1.50
N ALA A 117 10.46 24.94 2.14
CA ALA A 117 11.09 26.16 1.63
C ALA A 117 12.64 26.14 1.64
N GLU A 118 13.26 25.22 2.40
CA GLU A 118 14.72 25.05 2.43
C GLU A 118 15.22 24.12 1.33
N ILE A 119 14.33 23.41 0.63
CA ILE A 119 14.68 22.53 -0.48
C ILE A 119 14.71 23.35 -1.76
N SER A 120 15.78 23.22 -2.53
CA SER A 120 15.90 23.81 -3.85
C SER A 120 16.11 22.75 -4.93
N SER A 121 15.83 23.12 -6.18
CA SER A 121 15.99 22.26 -7.36
C SER A 121 16.31 23.14 -8.56
N PRO A 122 17.07 22.66 -9.56
CA PRO A 122 17.17 23.30 -10.85
C PRO A 122 15.83 23.39 -11.59
N ASP A 123 14.94 22.44 -11.33
CA ASP A 123 13.61 22.33 -11.91
C ASP A 123 12.53 22.89 -10.98
N GLN A 124 11.35 23.20 -11.53
CA GLN A 124 10.23 23.69 -10.74
C GLN A 124 9.76 22.65 -9.73
N LEU A 125 9.59 23.08 -8.48
CA LEU A 125 9.05 22.23 -7.40
C LEU A 125 7.52 22.41 -7.29
N PRO A 126 6.74 21.32 -7.39
CA PRO A 126 5.29 21.38 -7.18
C PRO A 126 4.98 21.50 -5.67
N GLU A 127 3.98 22.31 -5.31
CA GLU A 127 3.58 22.45 -3.90
C GLU A 127 2.80 21.21 -3.38
N LYS A 128 1.92 20.65 -4.21
CA LYS A 128 0.94 19.60 -3.82
C LYS A 128 0.92 18.38 -4.73
N ALA A 129 1.73 18.35 -5.79
CA ALA A 129 1.81 17.21 -6.70
C ALA A 129 3.00 16.31 -6.37
N LEU A 130 3.07 15.17 -7.06
CA LEU A 130 4.24 14.28 -7.02
C LEU A 130 5.45 14.99 -7.62
N LEU A 131 6.62 14.77 -7.03
CA LEU A 131 7.90 15.08 -7.63
C LEU A 131 8.16 14.14 -8.82
N GLN A 132 8.86 14.62 -9.83
CA GLN A 132 9.22 13.76 -10.94
C GLN A 132 10.28 12.75 -10.49
N PRO A 133 10.15 11.45 -10.80
CA PRO A 133 11.17 10.47 -10.48
C PRO A 133 12.52 10.88 -11.09
N GLY A 134 13.58 10.90 -10.27
CA GLY A 134 14.91 11.34 -10.67
C GLY A 134 15.15 12.85 -10.59
N GLN A 135 14.15 13.67 -10.27
CA GLN A 135 14.31 15.14 -10.09
C GLN A 135 15.34 15.42 -8.99
N LEU A 136 16.35 16.24 -9.31
CA LEU A 136 17.41 16.59 -8.38
C LEU A 136 16.91 17.60 -7.33
N LEU A 137 17.04 17.26 -6.07
CA LEU A 137 16.80 18.14 -4.94
C LEU A 137 18.12 18.44 -4.21
N ILE A 138 18.31 19.69 -3.83
CA ILE A 138 19.44 20.18 -3.04
C ILE A 138 18.91 20.48 -1.65
N ILE A 139 19.31 19.69 -0.65
CA ILE A 139 18.70 19.66 0.67
C ILE A 139 19.77 19.98 1.73
N PRO A 140 19.56 20.95 2.64
CA PRO A 140 20.49 21.19 3.74
C PRO A 140 20.66 19.96 4.63
N ARG A 141 21.90 19.65 5.03
CA ARG A 141 22.16 18.56 5.97
C ARG A 141 21.78 18.98 7.40
N ARG A 142 20.76 18.34 7.96
CA ARG A 142 20.27 18.60 9.32
C ARG A 142 20.35 17.40 10.25
N LEU A 143 20.33 16.19 9.69
CA LEU A 143 20.33 14.95 10.48
C LEU A 143 21.74 14.41 10.62
N ALA A 144 22.14 14.05 11.85
CA ALA A 144 23.47 13.50 12.15
C ALA A 144 23.44 11.99 12.42
N ASN A 145 22.44 11.50 13.15
CA ASN A 145 22.38 10.11 13.60
C ASN A 145 21.15 9.43 12.98
N THR A 146 21.36 8.69 11.89
CA THR A 146 20.31 7.93 11.20
C THR A 146 20.72 6.46 11.07
N THR A 147 19.78 5.60 10.71
CA THR A 147 20.08 4.25 10.21
C THR A 147 20.96 4.33 8.96
N THR A 148 21.46 3.20 8.48
CA THR A 148 22.14 3.15 7.18
C THR A 148 21.14 3.45 6.05
N SER A 149 21.65 3.95 4.91
CA SER A 149 20.88 4.14 3.66
C SER A 149 20.78 2.86 2.82
N GLU A 150 21.11 1.71 3.42
CA GLU A 150 21.06 0.42 2.72
C GLU A 150 19.62 0.03 2.40
N ARG A 151 19.34 -0.17 1.11
CA ARG A 151 18.01 -0.56 0.63
C ARG A 151 17.84 -2.07 0.69
N ILE A 152 16.73 -2.54 1.25
CA ILE A 152 16.42 -3.96 1.47
C ILE A 152 15.65 -4.54 0.30
N LEU A 153 14.55 -3.89 -0.10
CA LEU A 153 13.69 -4.28 -1.21
C LEU A 153 13.20 -3.06 -1.98
N PRO A 154 13.04 -3.17 -3.31
CA PRO A 154 12.37 -2.15 -4.11
C PRO A 154 10.88 -2.06 -3.77
N ASP A 155 10.24 -0.95 -4.10
CA ASP A 155 8.83 -0.70 -3.80
C ASP A 155 7.90 -1.70 -4.49
N SER A 156 8.21 -2.07 -5.73
CA SER A 156 7.46 -3.06 -6.52
C SER A 156 7.51 -4.48 -5.96
N GLU A 157 8.46 -4.80 -5.11
CA GLU A 157 8.54 -6.09 -4.44
C GLU A 157 7.85 -6.08 -3.06
N LEU A 158 7.40 -4.92 -2.58
CA LEU A 158 6.55 -4.81 -1.42
C LEU A 158 5.07 -4.91 -1.79
N VAL A 159 4.59 -4.02 -2.67
CA VAL A 159 3.19 -4.02 -3.10
C VAL A 159 2.94 -5.12 -4.15
N TYR A 160 1.71 -5.59 -4.27
CA TYR A 160 1.33 -6.55 -5.32
C TYR A 160 1.25 -5.81 -6.67
N SER A 161 2.42 -5.52 -7.20
CA SER A 161 2.67 -4.71 -8.39
C SER A 161 2.76 -5.55 -9.66
N PRO A 162 2.97 -4.96 -10.84
CA PRO A 162 3.24 -5.69 -12.08
C PRO A 162 4.41 -6.69 -11.99
N SER A 163 5.34 -6.52 -11.03
CA SER A 163 6.47 -7.45 -10.83
C SER A 163 6.05 -8.87 -10.39
N ALA A 164 4.81 -9.05 -9.92
CA ALA A 164 4.34 -10.29 -9.34
C ALA A 164 3.07 -10.86 -10.01
N THR A 165 2.63 -10.29 -11.14
CA THR A 165 1.41 -10.73 -11.84
C THR A 165 1.49 -12.14 -12.44
N ASP A 166 2.68 -12.64 -12.66
CA ASP A 166 2.99 -13.99 -13.18
C ASP A 166 3.27 -15.03 -12.08
N PHE A 167 3.24 -14.61 -10.80
CA PHE A 167 3.58 -15.49 -9.69
C PHE A 167 2.36 -16.24 -9.15
N ASP A 168 2.33 -17.55 -9.37
CA ASP A 168 1.32 -18.45 -8.86
C ASP A 168 1.74 -19.05 -7.51
N VAL A 169 1.06 -18.63 -6.44
CA VAL A 169 1.33 -19.07 -5.06
C VAL A 169 1.03 -20.57 -4.89
N GLU A 170 -0.07 -21.06 -5.43
CA GLU A 170 -0.47 -22.48 -5.26
C GLU A 170 0.52 -23.39 -5.98
N ALA A 171 0.89 -23.04 -7.22
CA ALA A 171 1.89 -23.78 -7.98
C ALA A 171 3.27 -23.76 -7.30
N TYR A 172 3.68 -22.62 -6.72
CA TYR A 172 4.93 -22.53 -5.97
C TYR A 172 4.90 -23.41 -4.71
N VAL A 173 3.87 -23.28 -3.87
CA VAL A 173 3.73 -24.04 -2.62
C VAL A 173 3.61 -25.54 -2.90
N ALA A 174 2.96 -25.96 -3.99
CA ALA A 174 2.87 -27.37 -4.38
C ALA A 174 4.24 -28.02 -4.67
N GLN A 175 5.24 -27.23 -5.05
CA GLN A 175 6.61 -27.70 -5.29
C GLN A 175 7.48 -27.72 -4.04
N THR A 176 7.03 -27.15 -2.93
CA THR A 176 7.75 -27.15 -1.64
C THR A 176 7.43 -28.41 -0.84
N SER A 177 8.25 -28.69 0.18
CA SER A 177 8.03 -29.83 1.09
C SER A 177 7.53 -29.40 2.48
N GLY A 178 7.40 -28.09 2.73
CA GLY A 178 7.15 -27.56 4.07
C GLY A 178 5.71 -27.71 4.55
N ARG A 179 5.51 -27.26 5.80
CA ARG A 179 4.22 -27.30 6.50
C ARG A 179 3.10 -26.59 5.73
N LEU A 180 3.41 -25.47 5.07
CA LEU A 180 2.44 -24.66 4.34
C LEU A 180 1.67 -25.46 3.28
N ARG A 181 2.35 -26.41 2.64
CA ARG A 181 1.76 -27.26 1.59
C ARG A 181 0.58 -28.12 2.07
N THR A 182 0.63 -28.56 3.32
CA THR A 182 -0.38 -29.47 3.88
C THR A 182 -1.23 -28.80 4.95
N TYR A 183 -1.00 -27.51 5.19
CA TYR A 183 -1.76 -26.75 6.17
C TYR A 183 -3.13 -26.37 5.64
N GLU A 184 -4.13 -26.53 6.45
CA GLU A 184 -5.50 -26.08 6.19
C GLU A 184 -6.00 -25.24 7.35
N GLU A 185 -6.81 -24.24 7.07
CA GLU A 185 -7.44 -23.36 8.05
C GLU A 185 -8.91 -23.16 7.74
N TRP A 186 -9.74 -23.29 8.78
CA TRP A 186 -11.16 -23.00 8.67
C TRP A 186 -11.45 -21.52 8.88
N MET A 187 -12.19 -20.94 7.97
CA MET A 187 -12.60 -19.55 7.99
C MET A 187 -14.12 -19.44 7.85
N LYS A 188 -14.75 -18.58 8.65
CA LYS A 188 -16.21 -18.41 8.66
C LYS A 188 -16.77 -18.08 7.26
N SER A 189 -16.02 -17.33 6.47
CA SER A 189 -16.46 -16.83 5.15
C SER A 189 -16.35 -17.86 4.02
N THR A 190 -15.47 -18.88 4.15
CA THR A 190 -15.10 -19.78 3.05
C THR A 190 -15.08 -21.25 3.41
N GLY A 191 -15.24 -21.59 4.68
CA GLY A 191 -14.96 -22.93 5.17
C GLY A 191 -13.46 -23.21 5.25
N THR A 192 -13.06 -24.47 5.07
CA THR A 192 -11.66 -24.91 5.11
C THR A 192 -10.96 -24.60 3.80
N ILE A 193 -9.81 -23.90 3.87
CA ILE A 193 -8.96 -23.56 2.71
C ILE A 193 -7.50 -23.92 3.00
N SER A 194 -6.70 -24.13 1.94
CA SER A 194 -5.28 -24.46 2.06
C SER A 194 -4.45 -23.27 2.53
N GLY A 195 -3.24 -23.55 3.08
CA GLY A 195 -2.31 -22.50 3.49
C GLY A 195 -1.87 -21.59 2.33
N ALA A 196 -1.71 -22.16 1.12
CA ALA A 196 -1.43 -21.38 -0.09
C ALA A 196 -2.58 -20.39 -0.40
N GLN A 197 -3.82 -20.86 -0.30
CA GLN A 197 -5.00 -20.01 -0.51
C GLN A 197 -5.16 -18.94 0.56
N VAL A 198 -4.86 -19.24 1.84
CA VAL A 198 -4.81 -18.21 2.90
C VAL A 198 -3.82 -17.10 2.54
N LEU A 199 -2.60 -17.47 2.11
CA LEU A 199 -1.56 -16.51 1.77
C LEU A 199 -1.92 -15.68 0.54
N GLN A 200 -2.38 -16.33 -0.56
CA GLN A 200 -2.81 -15.65 -1.78
C GLN A 200 -3.91 -14.64 -1.50
N ARG A 201 -4.85 -15.00 -0.67
CA ARG A 201 -5.95 -14.16 -0.26
C ARG A 201 -5.48 -12.91 0.49
N VAL A 202 -4.67 -13.07 1.53
CA VAL A 202 -4.13 -11.93 2.28
C VAL A 202 -3.29 -11.03 1.37
N ALA A 203 -2.51 -11.63 0.45
CA ALA A 203 -1.71 -10.89 -0.53
C ALA A 203 -2.57 -9.99 -1.42
N ILE A 204 -3.62 -10.51 -2.03
CA ILE A 204 -4.45 -9.76 -2.99
C ILE A 204 -5.37 -8.75 -2.29
N GLU A 205 -5.96 -9.10 -1.14
CA GLU A 205 -6.83 -8.22 -0.37
C GLU A 205 -6.07 -6.98 0.14
N ASN A 206 -4.81 -7.16 0.58
CA ASN A 206 -3.97 -6.09 1.12
C ASN A 206 -3.02 -5.46 0.08
N SER A 207 -3.03 -5.97 -1.13
CA SER A 207 -2.11 -5.55 -2.20
C SER A 207 -0.63 -5.65 -1.82
N ILE A 208 -0.24 -6.74 -1.13
CA ILE A 208 1.14 -7.06 -0.76
C ILE A 208 1.67 -8.19 -1.64
N ASN A 209 2.91 -8.07 -2.10
CA ASN A 209 3.55 -9.06 -2.97
C ASN A 209 3.57 -10.46 -2.30
N PRO A 210 3.01 -11.50 -2.91
CA PRO A 210 2.95 -12.84 -2.32
C PRO A 210 4.33 -13.47 -2.13
N ARG A 211 5.34 -13.15 -2.95
CA ARG A 211 6.73 -13.59 -2.75
C ARG A 211 7.26 -13.07 -1.41
N LEU A 212 6.93 -11.82 -1.07
CA LEU A 212 7.34 -11.23 0.20
C LEU A 212 6.72 -11.96 1.38
N LEU A 213 5.42 -12.26 1.33
CA LEU A 213 4.75 -12.99 2.42
C LEU A 213 5.31 -14.41 2.60
N LEU A 214 5.60 -15.12 1.50
CA LEU A 214 6.27 -16.42 1.54
C LEU A 214 7.67 -16.31 2.16
N ALA A 215 8.47 -15.30 1.76
CA ALA A 215 9.81 -15.10 2.30
C ALA A 215 9.78 -14.77 3.81
N LEU A 216 8.87 -13.90 4.25
CA LEU A 216 8.73 -13.56 5.66
C LEU A 216 8.27 -14.78 6.48
N LEU A 217 7.30 -15.55 5.96
CA LEU A 217 6.82 -16.78 6.61
C LEU A 217 7.95 -17.81 6.77
N GLU A 218 8.75 -18.01 5.71
CA GLU A 218 9.90 -18.91 5.77
C GLU A 218 10.97 -18.40 6.72
N TYR A 219 11.30 -17.11 6.65
CA TYR A 219 12.33 -16.49 7.50
C TYR A 219 11.98 -16.58 8.98
N GLN A 220 10.70 -16.39 9.35
CA GLN A 220 10.26 -16.40 10.74
C GLN A 220 10.09 -17.81 11.30
N SER A 221 9.58 -18.74 10.51
CA SER A 221 9.15 -20.03 11.05
C SER A 221 9.58 -21.26 10.25
N GLY A 222 10.09 -21.10 9.02
CA GLY A 222 10.44 -22.24 8.17
C GLY A 222 9.23 -23.04 7.67
N TRP A 223 8.08 -22.41 7.48
CA TRP A 223 6.85 -23.10 7.08
C TRP A 223 6.80 -23.49 5.62
N VAL A 224 7.53 -22.80 4.74
CA VAL A 224 7.48 -23.02 3.29
C VAL A 224 8.28 -24.23 2.88
N SER A 225 9.51 -24.39 3.39
CA SER A 225 10.40 -25.51 3.05
C SER A 225 10.53 -26.55 4.16
N GLY A 226 10.23 -26.18 5.42
CA GLY A 226 10.45 -26.98 6.61
C GLY A 226 9.19 -27.41 7.37
N HIS A 227 9.40 -28.24 8.38
CA HIS A 227 8.37 -28.69 9.33
C HIS A 227 8.79 -28.32 10.74
N PRO A 228 8.57 -27.07 11.19
CA PRO A 228 8.91 -26.66 12.54
C PRO A 228 8.14 -27.48 13.57
N THR A 229 8.78 -27.77 14.69
CA THR A 229 8.19 -28.54 15.82
C THR A 229 7.93 -27.66 17.03
N GLU A 230 8.49 -26.46 17.06
CA GLU A 230 8.34 -25.51 18.16
C GLU A 230 6.90 -24.95 18.19
N ALA A 231 6.25 -25.08 19.34
CA ALA A 231 4.85 -24.68 19.53
C ALA A 231 4.58 -23.21 19.15
N GLU A 232 5.54 -22.32 19.40
CA GLU A 232 5.42 -20.90 19.03
C GLU A 232 5.41 -20.72 17.52
N LYS A 233 6.32 -21.35 16.78
CA LYS A 233 6.35 -21.29 15.31
C LYS A 233 5.12 -21.92 14.66
N LEU A 234 4.55 -22.95 15.30
CA LEU A 234 3.31 -23.57 14.83
C LEU A 234 2.09 -22.67 15.04
N ARG A 235 2.06 -21.93 16.14
CA ARG A 235 0.93 -21.08 16.52
C ARG A 235 1.04 -19.66 15.99
N TYR A 236 2.26 -19.11 15.90
CA TYR A 236 2.58 -17.74 15.51
C TYR A 236 3.60 -17.71 14.38
N PRO A 237 3.24 -18.19 13.17
CA PRO A 237 4.21 -18.41 12.09
C PRO A 237 4.88 -17.14 11.55
N MET A 238 4.30 -15.94 11.76
CA MET A 238 4.95 -14.67 11.42
C MET A 238 5.75 -14.07 12.59
N GLY A 239 5.85 -14.76 13.73
CA GLY A 239 6.65 -14.35 14.89
C GLY A 239 5.96 -13.38 15.85
N TYR A 240 4.73 -12.98 15.59
CA TYR A 240 3.96 -12.10 16.47
C TYR A 240 3.21 -12.92 17.52
N ILE A 241 3.71 -12.91 18.76
CA ILE A 241 3.15 -13.69 19.87
C ILE A 241 2.03 -12.90 20.55
N ASP A 242 0.80 -13.17 20.13
CA ASP A 242 -0.42 -12.61 20.71
C ASP A 242 -1.49 -13.71 20.79
N PRO A 243 -2.02 -14.03 22.00
CA PRO A 243 -3.07 -15.05 22.17
C PRO A 243 -4.33 -14.84 21.33
N PHE A 244 -4.61 -13.61 20.92
CA PHE A 244 -5.77 -13.24 20.09
C PHE A 244 -5.47 -13.26 18.58
N GLN A 245 -4.21 -13.45 18.19
CA GLN A 245 -3.77 -13.47 16.79
C GLN A 245 -3.05 -14.79 16.40
N PRO A 246 -3.56 -15.97 16.77
CA PRO A 246 -2.95 -17.25 16.40
C PRO A 246 -3.30 -17.64 14.97
N ALA A 247 -2.64 -18.70 14.46
CA ALA A 247 -2.86 -19.31 13.16
C ALA A 247 -2.40 -18.44 11.97
N LEU A 248 -2.37 -19.03 10.79
CA LEU A 248 -1.71 -18.41 9.62
C LEU A 248 -2.40 -17.13 9.18
N PHE A 249 -3.73 -17.15 9.08
CA PHE A 249 -4.49 -16.00 8.59
C PHE A 249 -4.27 -14.76 9.46
N HIS A 250 -4.50 -14.84 10.77
CA HIS A 250 -4.34 -13.70 11.67
C HIS A 250 -2.89 -13.19 11.72
N GLN A 251 -1.93 -14.10 11.63
CA GLN A 251 -0.52 -13.76 11.61
C GLN A 251 -0.13 -13.01 10.32
N LEU A 252 -0.65 -13.44 9.18
CA LEU A 252 -0.43 -12.73 7.90
C LEU A 252 -1.11 -11.36 7.90
N VAL A 253 -2.36 -11.26 8.38
CA VAL A 253 -3.08 -9.98 8.50
C VAL A 253 -2.32 -9.00 9.40
N TRP A 254 -1.80 -9.46 10.53
CA TRP A 254 -0.94 -8.63 11.37
C TRP A 254 0.31 -8.16 10.59
N ALA A 255 0.98 -9.06 9.87
CA ALA A 255 2.20 -8.74 9.14
C ALA A 255 1.97 -7.71 8.04
N VAL A 256 0.92 -7.87 7.23
CA VAL A 256 0.59 -6.92 6.15
C VAL A 256 0.21 -5.54 6.70
N ASN A 257 -0.46 -5.49 7.86
CA ASN A 257 -0.74 -4.21 8.52
C ASN A 257 0.56 -3.49 8.94
N GLN A 258 1.56 -4.22 9.51
CA GLN A 258 2.86 -3.60 9.85
C GLN A 258 3.61 -3.13 8.59
N LEU A 259 3.62 -3.93 7.53
CA LEU A 259 4.22 -3.55 6.25
C LEU A 259 3.56 -2.28 5.66
N SER A 260 2.23 -2.22 5.70
CA SER A 260 1.46 -1.07 5.21
C SER A 260 1.72 0.20 6.05
N ILE A 261 1.80 0.10 7.38
CA ILE A 261 2.16 1.23 8.26
C ILE A 261 3.55 1.78 7.87
N GLY A 262 4.54 0.90 7.70
CA GLY A 262 5.88 1.29 7.30
C GLY A 262 5.91 1.97 5.93
N TYR A 263 5.30 1.34 4.94
CA TYR A 263 5.30 1.79 3.55
C TYR A 263 4.59 3.13 3.37
N TYR A 264 3.31 3.20 3.72
CA TYR A 264 2.50 4.41 3.52
C TYR A 264 2.85 5.51 4.53
N GLY A 265 3.26 5.13 5.76
CA GLY A 265 3.78 6.09 6.71
C GLY A 265 5.01 6.83 6.21
N TRP A 266 5.91 6.13 5.50
CA TRP A 266 7.07 6.74 4.84
C TRP A 266 6.69 7.59 3.64
N ARG A 267 5.84 7.07 2.75
CA ARG A 267 5.32 7.79 1.58
C ARG A 267 4.74 9.14 1.95
N GLU A 268 3.93 9.17 3.00
CA GLU A 268 3.21 10.36 3.45
C GLU A 268 3.99 11.22 4.45
N GLY A 269 5.23 10.83 4.82
CA GLY A 269 6.05 11.55 5.81
C GLY A 269 5.56 11.43 7.26
N ARG A 270 4.62 10.52 7.55
CA ARG A 270 4.10 10.27 8.91
C ARG A 270 5.04 9.42 9.77
N LEU A 271 5.88 8.62 9.14
CA LEU A 271 6.87 7.74 9.78
C LEU A 271 8.28 8.17 9.39
N THR A 272 9.09 8.58 10.33
CA THR A 272 10.50 8.95 10.12
C THR A 272 11.43 8.36 11.17
N GLU A 273 10.86 7.69 12.17
CA GLU A 273 11.58 7.09 13.29
C GLU A 273 10.98 5.71 13.60
N LEU A 274 11.82 4.74 13.86
CA LEU A 274 11.41 3.43 14.38
C LEU A 274 11.40 3.48 15.91
N THR A 275 10.40 2.81 16.50
CA THR A 275 10.40 2.47 17.93
C THR A 275 10.38 0.96 18.06
N PHE A 276 11.40 0.39 18.66
CA PHE A 276 11.51 -1.06 18.88
C PHE A 276 10.62 -1.47 20.04
N VAL A 277 9.70 -2.41 19.79
CA VAL A 277 8.70 -2.77 20.79
C VAL A 277 9.32 -3.43 22.02
N LYS A 278 10.39 -4.22 21.85
CA LYS A 278 11.00 -5.03 22.93
C LYS A 278 11.88 -4.23 23.89
N ASP A 279 12.70 -3.32 23.37
CA ASP A 279 13.67 -2.57 24.21
C ASP A 279 13.39 -1.06 24.27
N ARG A 280 12.34 -0.59 23.56
CA ARG A 280 11.94 0.82 23.49
C ARG A 280 12.98 1.76 22.92
N TYR A 281 14.02 1.21 22.32
CA TYR A 281 15.01 2.01 21.60
C TYR A 281 14.34 2.72 20.42
N LYS A 282 14.87 3.88 20.03
CA LYS A 282 14.40 4.67 18.89
C LYS A 282 15.52 4.88 17.90
N ALA A 283 15.23 4.75 16.63
CA ALA A 283 16.18 4.98 15.55
C ALA A 283 15.57 5.88 14.48
N ARG A 284 16.21 7.00 14.20
CA ARG A 284 15.85 7.86 13.06
C ARG A 284 16.23 7.15 11.76
N LEU A 285 15.28 7.02 10.84
CA LEU A 285 15.51 6.43 9.53
C LEU A 285 16.39 7.32 8.65
N ALA A 286 17.25 6.72 7.82
CA ALA A 286 17.99 7.43 6.79
C ALA A 286 16.99 8.01 5.77
N PRO A 287 17.07 9.32 5.46
CA PRO A 287 16.00 10.02 4.74
C PRO A 287 15.90 9.65 3.26
N ASP A 288 16.91 8.99 2.70
CA ASP A 288 17.03 8.56 1.30
C ASP A 288 16.59 7.10 1.04
N LEU A 289 16.07 6.42 2.06
CA LEU A 289 15.48 5.09 1.91
C LEU A 289 14.24 5.14 1.00
N ASN A 290 13.95 4.03 0.32
CA ASN A 290 12.69 3.82 -0.37
C ASN A 290 11.61 3.22 0.55
N ALA A 291 10.35 3.36 0.19
CA ALA A 291 9.23 2.95 1.03
C ALA A 291 9.20 1.43 1.29
N GLY A 292 9.56 0.61 0.29
CA GLY A 292 9.66 -0.85 0.43
C GLY A 292 10.68 -1.27 1.49
N SER A 293 11.84 -0.64 1.52
CA SER A 293 12.84 -0.89 2.56
C SER A 293 12.34 -0.46 3.94
N VAL A 294 11.72 0.71 4.06
CA VAL A 294 11.18 1.18 5.35
C VAL A 294 10.10 0.27 5.89
N ALA A 295 9.26 -0.30 5.03
CA ALA A 295 8.25 -1.27 5.44
C ALA A 295 8.88 -2.51 6.12
N ILE A 296 9.95 -3.05 5.56
CA ILE A 296 10.69 -4.19 6.13
C ILE A 296 11.39 -3.79 7.44
N LEU A 297 12.04 -2.63 7.47
CA LEU A 297 12.69 -2.11 8.68
C LEU A 297 11.67 -1.95 9.82
N TYR A 298 10.49 -1.40 9.51
CA TYR A 298 9.40 -1.23 10.47
C TYR A 298 8.85 -2.57 10.96
N TYR A 299 8.56 -3.51 10.04
CA TYR A 299 8.07 -4.84 10.38
C TYR A 299 8.98 -5.54 11.40
N PHE A 300 10.28 -5.58 11.15
CA PHE A 300 11.23 -6.21 12.07
C PHE A 300 11.39 -5.44 13.40
N ALA A 301 11.21 -4.13 13.42
CA ALA A 301 11.22 -3.35 14.66
C ALA A 301 10.04 -3.69 15.59
N GLN A 302 8.92 -4.21 15.03
CA GLN A 302 7.78 -4.69 15.83
C GLN A 302 8.03 -6.09 16.43
N LEU A 303 8.99 -6.86 15.90
CA LEU A 303 9.27 -8.23 16.33
C LEU A 303 10.53 -8.39 17.19
N TYR A 304 11.54 -7.57 16.95
CA TYR A 304 12.87 -7.71 17.55
C TYR A 304 13.22 -6.53 18.44
N ASP A 305 14.19 -6.75 19.34
CA ASP A 305 14.95 -5.69 19.95
C ASP A 305 15.95 -5.08 18.94
N SER A 306 16.62 -4.00 19.31
CA SER A 306 17.57 -3.31 18.43
C SER A 306 18.71 -4.21 17.93
N GLN A 307 19.17 -5.16 18.73
CA GLN A 307 20.25 -6.08 18.35
C GLN A 307 19.78 -7.20 17.41
N GLY A 308 18.60 -7.77 17.66
CA GLY A 308 17.95 -8.74 16.77
C GLY A 308 17.60 -8.11 15.42
N TRP A 309 17.13 -6.87 15.45
CA TRP A 309 16.84 -6.09 14.26
C TRP A 309 18.09 -5.89 13.38
N LEU A 310 19.23 -5.50 13.95
CA LEU A 310 20.50 -5.34 13.19
C LEU A 310 20.87 -6.62 12.44
N LYS A 311 20.61 -7.81 13.02
CA LYS A 311 20.86 -9.09 12.35
C LYS A 311 19.85 -9.33 11.22
N ALA A 312 18.59 -9.00 11.44
CA ALA A 312 17.54 -9.20 10.43
C ALA A 312 17.71 -8.31 9.19
N VAL A 313 18.28 -7.11 9.37
CA VAL A 313 18.48 -6.15 8.27
C VAL A 313 19.92 -6.14 7.73
N ASP A 314 20.78 -7.06 8.18
CA ASP A 314 22.14 -7.18 7.64
C ASP A 314 22.10 -7.48 6.14
N PRO A 315 22.81 -6.70 5.28
CA PRO A 315 22.69 -6.83 3.83
C PRO A 315 23.22 -8.16 3.29
N GLN A 316 24.12 -8.82 4.00
CA GLN A 316 24.79 -10.04 3.56
C GLN A 316 24.16 -11.32 4.11
N ASN A 317 23.68 -11.27 5.36
CA ASN A 317 23.19 -12.46 6.08
C ASN A 317 21.77 -12.30 6.61
N GLY A 318 21.15 -11.14 6.46
CA GLY A 318 19.80 -10.84 6.89
C GLY A 318 18.74 -11.15 5.83
N PHE A 319 17.57 -10.55 5.99
CA PHE A 319 16.39 -10.81 5.18
C PHE A 319 16.59 -10.51 3.68
N ALA A 320 17.33 -9.46 3.31
CA ALA A 320 17.58 -9.14 1.91
C ALA A 320 18.33 -10.26 1.18
N ALA A 321 19.36 -10.84 1.81
CA ALA A 321 20.08 -11.99 1.25
C ALA A 321 19.21 -13.24 1.19
N PHE A 322 18.39 -13.47 2.22
CA PHE A 322 17.45 -14.58 2.29
C PHE A 322 16.38 -14.48 1.20
N TYR A 323 15.80 -13.29 0.99
CA TYR A 323 14.85 -13.05 -0.09
C TYR A 323 15.44 -13.37 -1.47
N ARG A 324 16.67 -12.90 -1.73
CA ARG A 324 17.39 -13.20 -2.99
C ARG A 324 17.62 -14.70 -3.18
N GLN A 325 17.91 -15.43 -2.10
CA GLN A 325 18.08 -16.88 -2.17
C GLN A 325 16.79 -17.59 -2.59
N MET A 326 15.62 -17.14 -2.09
CA MET A 326 14.34 -17.75 -2.42
C MET A 326 13.83 -17.39 -3.82
N PHE A 327 13.96 -16.12 -4.21
CA PHE A 327 13.24 -15.57 -5.37
C PHE A 327 14.14 -14.87 -6.40
N GLY A 328 15.46 -14.94 -6.26
CA GLY A 328 16.41 -14.25 -7.13
C GLY A 328 16.48 -12.75 -6.88
N ASP A 329 17.10 -12.01 -7.79
CA ASP A 329 17.35 -10.57 -7.63
C ASP A 329 16.06 -9.73 -7.74
N PRO A 330 15.60 -9.09 -6.64
CA PRO A 330 14.41 -8.25 -6.64
C PRO A 330 14.62 -6.94 -7.45
N TRP A 331 15.85 -6.41 -7.48
CA TRP A 331 16.16 -5.18 -8.20
C TRP A 331 16.15 -5.37 -9.71
N ALA A 332 16.54 -6.54 -10.19
CA ALA A 332 16.43 -6.88 -11.61
C ALA A 332 14.96 -6.96 -12.06
N ARG A 333 14.04 -7.48 -11.22
CA ARG A 333 12.60 -7.46 -11.50
C ARG A 333 12.03 -6.05 -11.44
N ALA A 334 12.41 -5.29 -10.42
CA ALA A 334 11.98 -3.90 -10.25
C ALA A 334 12.36 -3.02 -11.46
N ALA A 335 13.55 -3.20 -12.02
CA ALA A 335 14.01 -2.44 -13.18
C ALA A 335 13.11 -2.60 -14.42
N LEU A 336 12.25 -3.63 -14.46
CA LEU A 336 11.30 -3.84 -15.57
C LEU A 336 9.97 -3.13 -15.37
N VAL A 337 9.64 -2.70 -14.14
CA VAL A 337 8.32 -2.20 -13.78
C VAL A 337 8.34 -0.86 -13.01
N GLU A 338 9.47 -0.50 -12.41
CA GLU A 338 9.65 0.79 -11.74
C GLU A 338 10.09 1.88 -12.74
N PRO A 339 9.68 3.12 -12.54
CA PRO A 339 8.95 3.64 -11.39
C PRO A 339 7.47 3.21 -11.39
N LEU A 340 6.92 2.82 -10.22
CA LEU A 340 5.50 2.46 -10.09
C LEU A 340 4.58 3.63 -10.42
N TYR A 341 5.02 4.86 -10.10
CA TYR A 341 4.34 6.09 -10.50
C TYR A 341 5.08 6.72 -11.67
N PRO A 342 4.47 6.72 -12.87
CA PRO A 342 5.07 7.41 -14.02
C PRO A 342 5.08 8.92 -13.79
N PRO A 343 5.94 9.66 -14.49
CA PRO A 343 5.90 11.11 -14.50
C PRO A 343 4.50 11.64 -14.85
N GLY A 344 3.99 12.62 -14.06
CA GLY A 344 2.70 13.23 -14.33
C GLY A 344 1.49 12.32 -14.08
N LEU A 345 1.60 11.35 -13.16
CA LEU A 345 0.47 10.48 -12.81
C LEU A 345 -0.75 11.32 -12.39
N GLU A 346 -1.85 11.14 -13.11
CA GLU A 346 -3.15 11.76 -12.83
C GLU A 346 -4.22 10.70 -12.71
N GLN A 347 -5.22 10.97 -11.86
CA GLN A 347 -6.39 10.12 -11.77
C GLN A 347 -7.28 10.29 -13.02
N PRO A 348 -7.78 9.20 -13.63
CA PRO A 348 -8.76 9.30 -14.69
C PRO A 348 -10.07 9.93 -14.17
N PRO A 349 -10.91 10.49 -15.05
CA PRO A 349 -12.22 11.02 -14.66
C PRO A 349 -13.11 9.94 -14.01
N LEU A 350 -13.49 10.17 -12.76
CA LEU A 350 -14.34 9.27 -11.97
C LEU A 350 -15.64 9.98 -11.59
N SER A 351 -16.77 9.26 -11.59
CA SER A 351 -18.03 9.73 -11.03
C SER A 351 -18.26 9.25 -9.59
N LEU A 352 -19.17 9.89 -8.88
CA LEU A 352 -19.71 9.36 -7.62
C LEU A 352 -20.30 7.96 -7.86
N PRO A 353 -20.16 7.00 -6.89
CA PRO A 353 -20.47 5.59 -7.10
C PRO A 353 -21.95 5.22 -6.92
N PHE A 354 -22.87 6.07 -7.37
CA PHE A 354 -24.32 5.85 -7.24
C PHE A 354 -25.11 6.56 -8.34
N GLU A 355 -26.37 6.16 -8.51
CA GLU A 355 -27.24 6.69 -9.57
C GLU A 355 -27.56 8.18 -9.38
N PRO A 356 -27.72 8.94 -10.48
CA PRO A 356 -28.11 10.34 -10.42
C PRO A 356 -29.48 10.56 -9.75
N GLY A 357 -29.69 11.77 -9.23
CA GLY A 357 -30.98 12.22 -8.70
C GLY A 357 -31.33 11.70 -7.30
N GLN A 358 -30.51 10.82 -6.73
CA GLN A 358 -30.67 10.32 -5.34
C GLN A 358 -29.73 11.05 -4.39
N VAL A 359 -30.23 11.44 -3.21
CA VAL A 359 -29.40 12.05 -2.15
C VAL A 359 -28.80 10.95 -1.30
N TRP A 360 -27.48 10.82 -1.36
CA TRP A 360 -26.69 9.93 -0.51
C TRP A 360 -26.03 10.72 0.63
N SER A 361 -25.42 10.02 1.57
CA SER A 361 -24.67 10.64 2.66
C SER A 361 -23.20 10.24 2.57
N PHE A 362 -22.29 11.21 2.59
CA PHE A 362 -20.86 10.99 2.77
C PHE A 362 -20.62 10.63 4.24
N THR A 363 -20.46 9.34 4.55
CA THR A 363 -20.42 8.82 5.91
C THR A 363 -19.01 8.58 6.43
N GLY A 364 -18.03 8.37 5.56
CA GLY A 364 -16.62 8.20 5.92
C GLY A 364 -15.70 9.04 5.03
N GLY A 365 -14.97 10.00 5.64
CA GLY A 365 -13.86 10.70 5.01
C GLY A 365 -12.66 9.77 4.81
N PRO A 366 -11.49 10.26 4.34
CA PRO A 366 -10.32 9.42 4.08
C PRO A 366 -9.99 8.47 5.25
N HIS A 367 -9.90 7.16 4.95
CA HIS A 367 -9.61 6.11 5.91
C HIS A 367 -8.94 4.90 5.23
N GLY A 368 -8.60 3.86 5.99
CA GLY A 368 -7.89 2.70 5.48
C GLY A 368 -8.57 2.06 4.27
N ALA A 369 -7.79 1.78 3.23
CA ALA A 369 -8.29 1.17 2.00
C ALA A 369 -8.78 -0.26 2.21
N TRP A 370 -8.06 -1.03 3.01
CA TRP A 370 -8.38 -2.39 3.43
C TRP A 370 -8.03 -2.58 4.90
N GLU A 371 -6.74 -2.48 5.25
CA GLU A 371 -6.28 -2.51 6.63
C GLU A 371 -6.45 -1.15 7.31
N ARG A 372 -6.59 -1.18 8.64
CA ARG A 372 -6.95 -0.02 9.45
C ARG A 372 -5.94 1.13 9.38
N ASP A 373 -4.65 0.81 9.41
CA ASP A 373 -3.57 1.77 9.68
C ASP A 373 -2.65 2.02 8.47
N GLY A 374 -3.02 1.50 7.28
CA GLY A 374 -2.28 1.67 6.04
C GLY A 374 -2.52 3.01 5.35
N SER A 375 -2.67 3.00 4.03
CA SER A 375 -3.03 4.18 3.25
C SER A 375 -4.49 4.57 3.52
N TYR A 376 -4.75 5.87 3.71
CA TYR A 376 -6.11 6.42 3.81
C TYR A 376 -6.68 6.67 2.41
N ALA A 377 -6.88 5.58 1.66
CA ALA A 377 -7.27 5.62 0.25
C ALA A 377 -8.78 5.49 0.00
N ALA A 378 -9.58 5.26 1.03
CA ALA A 378 -11.00 4.98 0.90
C ALA A 378 -11.92 6.11 1.36
N LEU A 379 -13.14 6.09 0.81
CA LEU A 379 -14.27 6.97 1.16
C LEU A 379 -15.55 6.12 1.28
N ASP A 380 -16.47 6.51 2.20
CA ASP A 380 -17.75 5.83 2.39
C ASP A 380 -18.95 6.69 2.02
N PHE A 381 -19.92 6.07 1.33
CA PHE A 381 -21.18 6.67 0.99
C PHE A 381 -22.36 5.76 1.38
N ALA A 382 -23.29 6.28 2.17
CA ALA A 382 -24.50 5.55 2.55
C ALA A 382 -25.70 5.97 1.69
N PRO A 383 -26.52 5.00 1.21
CA PRO A 383 -27.73 5.29 0.44
C PRO A 383 -28.82 5.90 1.33
N PRO A 384 -29.83 6.54 0.74
CA PRO A 384 -31.03 6.92 1.48
C PRO A 384 -31.70 5.67 2.07
N SER A 385 -31.93 5.67 3.37
CA SER A 385 -32.59 4.56 4.07
C SER A 385 -33.52 5.08 5.15
N SER A 386 -34.67 4.42 5.31
CA SER A 386 -35.57 4.59 6.45
C SER A 386 -35.26 3.64 7.60
N GLU A 387 -34.41 2.64 7.38
CA GLU A 387 -34.06 1.60 8.35
C GLU A 387 -32.58 1.71 8.74
N PRO A 388 -32.27 1.71 10.05
CA PRO A 388 -30.88 1.73 10.51
C PRO A 388 -30.24 0.34 10.44
N GLY A 389 -28.91 0.30 10.43
CA GLY A 389 -28.12 -0.94 10.51
C GLY A 389 -27.85 -1.59 9.16
N CYS A 390 -27.69 -2.90 9.17
CA CYS A 390 -27.25 -3.69 8.02
C CYS A 390 -28.43 -4.27 7.23
N VAL A 391 -29.15 -3.43 6.53
CA VAL A 391 -30.24 -3.83 5.61
C VAL A 391 -29.76 -3.62 4.18
N VAL A 392 -29.89 -4.62 3.31
CA VAL A 392 -29.56 -4.48 1.88
C VAL A 392 -30.44 -3.39 1.28
N SER A 393 -29.83 -2.37 0.67
CA SER A 393 -30.55 -1.24 0.09
C SER A 393 -31.12 -1.58 -1.28
N ASN A 394 -32.23 -0.93 -1.65
CA ASN A 394 -32.73 -0.95 -3.03
C ASN A 394 -32.03 0.05 -3.96
N ALA A 395 -31.19 0.94 -3.44
CA ALA A 395 -30.35 1.83 -4.23
C ALA A 395 -29.24 1.03 -4.94
N TRP A 396 -28.66 1.60 -5.98
CA TRP A 396 -27.60 0.95 -6.74
C TRP A 396 -26.25 1.62 -6.51
N VAL A 397 -25.22 0.81 -6.25
CA VAL A 397 -23.82 1.20 -6.45
C VAL A 397 -23.57 1.15 -7.96
N THR A 398 -22.92 2.19 -8.49
CA THR A 398 -22.58 2.27 -9.91
C THR A 398 -21.09 2.39 -10.14
N ALA A 399 -20.64 1.97 -11.32
CA ALA A 399 -19.26 2.07 -11.77
C ALA A 399 -18.84 3.54 -11.89
N SER A 400 -17.82 3.95 -11.14
CA SER A 400 -17.26 5.32 -11.20
C SER A 400 -16.49 5.59 -12.48
N ALA A 401 -16.03 4.54 -13.17
CA ALA A 401 -15.40 4.58 -14.50
C ALA A 401 -15.78 3.34 -15.29
N SER A 402 -15.55 3.36 -16.61
CA SER A 402 -15.64 2.15 -17.43
C SER A 402 -14.46 1.23 -17.10
N GLY A 403 -14.67 -0.09 -17.12
CA GLY A 403 -13.63 -1.05 -16.82
C GLY A 403 -14.11 -2.50 -16.86
N LEU A 404 -13.18 -3.43 -16.71
CA LEU A 404 -13.42 -4.86 -16.64
C LEU A 404 -13.61 -5.28 -15.17
N VAL A 405 -14.68 -6.01 -14.87
CA VAL A 405 -14.87 -6.62 -13.54
C VAL A 405 -13.91 -7.80 -13.39
N VAL A 406 -12.89 -7.66 -12.56
CA VAL A 406 -11.87 -8.71 -12.34
C VAL A 406 -12.09 -9.51 -11.07
N ARG A 407 -12.83 -8.97 -10.10
CA ARG A 407 -13.33 -9.70 -8.92
C ARG A 407 -14.75 -9.24 -8.60
N SER A 408 -15.61 -10.19 -8.28
CA SER A 408 -16.99 -9.92 -7.84
C SER A 408 -17.45 -11.06 -6.94
N GLU A 409 -17.39 -10.85 -5.64
CA GLU A 409 -17.74 -11.87 -4.66
C GLU A 409 -17.95 -11.26 -3.28
N ARG A 410 -18.88 -11.86 -2.54
CA ARG A 410 -19.11 -11.63 -1.10
C ARG A 410 -18.82 -10.21 -0.62
N GLY A 411 -19.51 -9.24 -1.17
CA GLY A 411 -19.40 -7.85 -0.76
C GLY A 411 -18.32 -7.04 -1.47
N LEU A 412 -17.58 -7.62 -2.40
CA LEU A 412 -16.50 -6.96 -3.12
C LEU A 412 -16.75 -6.95 -4.62
N VAL A 413 -16.54 -5.80 -5.27
CA VAL A 413 -16.40 -5.66 -6.73
C VAL A 413 -15.12 -4.89 -7.02
N VAL A 414 -14.28 -5.38 -7.92
CA VAL A 414 -13.06 -4.71 -8.39
C VAL A 414 -13.14 -4.49 -9.88
N LEU A 415 -12.94 -3.24 -10.29
CA LEU A 415 -12.83 -2.83 -11.69
C LEU A 415 -11.37 -2.58 -12.04
N ASP A 416 -10.93 -3.21 -13.09
CA ASP A 416 -9.69 -2.95 -13.79
C ASP A 416 -9.99 -1.97 -14.93
N LEU A 417 -9.37 -0.78 -14.94
CA LEU A 417 -9.74 0.31 -15.84
C LEU A 417 -9.04 0.22 -17.20
N ASP A 418 -7.88 -0.44 -17.30
CA ASP A 418 -7.19 -0.64 -18.58
C ASP A 418 -7.60 -1.94 -19.29
N GLY A 419 -8.31 -2.85 -18.59
CA GLY A 419 -8.96 -4.02 -19.17
C GLY A 419 -8.01 -5.17 -19.48
N ASP A 420 -6.82 -5.22 -18.87
CA ASP A 420 -5.85 -6.30 -19.06
C ASP A 420 -6.17 -7.55 -18.20
N GLY A 421 -7.19 -7.46 -17.35
CA GLY A 421 -7.65 -8.53 -16.46
C GLY A 421 -6.91 -8.60 -15.13
N ARG A 422 -6.17 -7.57 -14.75
CA ARG A 422 -5.29 -7.54 -13.58
C ARG A 422 -5.46 -6.27 -12.76
N GLU A 423 -5.81 -6.40 -11.50
CA GLU A 423 -5.87 -5.25 -10.58
C GLU A 423 -4.49 -4.78 -10.08
N GLN A 424 -3.40 -5.42 -10.51
CA GLN A 424 -2.01 -5.12 -10.17
C GLN A 424 -1.34 -4.19 -11.17
N THR A 425 -1.98 -3.92 -12.29
CA THR A 425 -1.53 -3.05 -13.38
C THR A 425 -2.47 -1.88 -13.55
N GLY A 426 -1.95 -0.71 -13.94
CA GLY A 426 -2.78 0.47 -14.18
C GLY A 426 -3.66 0.88 -13.00
N TRP A 427 -4.80 1.51 -13.29
CA TRP A 427 -5.79 1.93 -12.31
C TRP A 427 -6.80 0.83 -12.03
N ALA A 428 -7.03 0.53 -10.75
CA ALA A 428 -8.11 -0.33 -10.29
C ALA A 428 -8.99 0.37 -9.25
N LEU A 429 -10.30 0.16 -9.32
CA LEU A 429 -11.30 0.65 -8.35
C LEU A 429 -11.86 -0.51 -7.55
N ILE A 430 -11.93 -0.34 -6.26
CA ILE A 430 -12.43 -1.32 -5.30
C ILE A 430 -13.72 -0.80 -4.68
N TYR A 431 -14.79 -1.57 -4.78
CA TYR A 431 -16.07 -1.31 -4.14
C TYR A 431 -16.34 -2.41 -3.13
N LEU A 432 -16.41 -2.05 -1.84
CA LEU A 432 -16.72 -2.98 -0.76
C LEU A 432 -18.13 -2.73 -0.23
N HIS A 433 -18.70 -3.73 0.44
CA HIS A 433 -20.07 -3.76 0.96
C HIS A 433 -21.15 -3.78 -0.14
N VAL A 434 -20.83 -4.37 -1.29
CA VAL A 434 -21.80 -4.65 -2.36
C VAL A 434 -22.41 -6.03 -2.15
N SER A 435 -23.75 -6.15 -2.12
CA SER A 435 -24.41 -7.44 -1.89
C SER A 435 -24.07 -8.47 -2.96
N SER A 436 -23.66 -9.66 -2.55
CA SER A 436 -23.27 -10.77 -3.44
C SER A 436 -24.42 -11.28 -4.29
N GLU A 437 -25.68 -11.13 -3.82
CA GLU A 437 -26.87 -11.58 -4.56
C GLU A 437 -27.16 -10.74 -5.80
N SER A 438 -26.67 -9.49 -5.83
CA SER A 438 -26.94 -8.53 -6.90
C SER A 438 -25.68 -8.04 -7.61
N SER A 439 -24.51 -8.55 -7.26
CA SER A 439 -23.24 -8.05 -7.82
C SER A 439 -23.03 -8.47 -9.27
N VAL A 440 -22.47 -7.56 -10.06
CA VAL A 440 -22.11 -7.78 -11.47
C VAL A 440 -21.10 -8.93 -11.59
N PRO A 441 -21.24 -9.86 -12.57
CA PRO A 441 -20.33 -11.00 -12.71
C PRO A 441 -18.91 -10.60 -13.13
N VAL A 442 -17.92 -11.38 -12.71
CA VAL A 442 -16.53 -11.31 -13.21
C VAL A 442 -16.49 -11.49 -14.73
N GLY A 443 -15.60 -10.78 -15.41
CA GLY A 443 -15.45 -10.77 -16.85
C GLY A 443 -16.42 -9.85 -17.59
N THR A 444 -17.33 -9.16 -16.87
CA THR A 444 -18.22 -8.16 -17.44
C THR A 444 -17.46 -6.85 -17.67
N TRP A 445 -17.53 -6.30 -18.89
CA TRP A 445 -17.14 -4.92 -19.14
C TRP A 445 -18.31 -4.00 -18.77
N VAL A 446 -18.07 -3.04 -17.89
CA VAL A 446 -19.06 -2.05 -17.48
C VAL A 446 -18.69 -0.66 -17.99
N ALA A 447 -19.68 0.13 -18.36
CA ALA A 447 -19.52 1.55 -18.63
C ALA A 447 -19.64 2.36 -17.32
N ARG A 448 -19.08 3.58 -17.31
CA ARG A 448 -19.29 4.51 -16.20
C ARG A 448 -20.79 4.75 -15.98
N GLY A 449 -21.27 4.59 -14.76
CA GLY A 449 -22.67 4.70 -14.38
C GLY A 449 -23.46 3.39 -14.43
N ASP A 450 -22.91 2.30 -14.98
CA ASP A 450 -23.55 0.98 -14.95
C ASP A 450 -23.66 0.45 -13.51
N ARG A 451 -24.71 -0.32 -13.25
CA ARG A 451 -25.01 -0.90 -11.95
C ARG A 451 -24.03 -2.03 -11.60
N LEU A 452 -23.43 -1.95 -10.41
CA LEU A 452 -22.51 -2.96 -9.88
C LEU A 452 -23.18 -3.91 -8.89
N GLY A 453 -24.20 -3.46 -8.16
CA GLY A 453 -24.92 -4.19 -7.14
C GLY A 453 -25.57 -3.27 -6.11
N HIS A 454 -26.19 -3.86 -5.10
CA HIS A 454 -26.85 -3.11 -4.03
C HIS A 454 -25.91 -2.92 -2.83
N PRO A 455 -25.88 -1.73 -2.20
CA PRO A 455 -25.14 -1.54 -0.93
C PRO A 455 -25.65 -2.47 0.17
N SER A 456 -24.74 -2.99 0.95
CA SER A 456 -24.99 -3.92 2.06
C SER A 456 -24.01 -3.70 3.22
N CYS A 457 -23.82 -4.71 4.08
CA CYS A 457 -22.73 -4.80 5.05
C CYS A 457 -21.84 -6.02 4.80
N GLU A 458 -21.90 -6.64 3.64
CA GLU A 458 -21.04 -7.76 3.29
C GLU A 458 -19.59 -7.29 3.06
N GLY A 459 -18.62 -8.18 3.15
CA GLY A 459 -17.23 -7.93 2.74
C GLY A 459 -16.36 -7.23 3.77
N GLY A 460 -16.73 -7.15 5.02
CA GLY A 460 -15.87 -6.55 6.04
C GLY A 460 -16.63 -6.13 7.30
N ILE A 461 -16.01 -5.24 8.10
CA ILE A 461 -16.65 -4.68 9.28
C ILE A 461 -17.46 -3.46 8.85
N ALA A 462 -18.77 -3.51 9.02
CA ALA A 462 -19.67 -2.41 8.78
C ALA A 462 -20.65 -2.24 9.95
N THR A 463 -21.00 -1.01 10.29
CA THR A 463 -21.99 -0.67 11.31
C THR A 463 -23.35 -0.31 10.73
N GLY A 464 -23.42 -0.12 9.42
CA GLY A 464 -24.63 0.19 8.66
C GLY A 464 -24.35 0.06 7.16
N THR A 465 -25.42 -0.02 6.37
CA THR A 465 -25.37 -0.17 4.91
C THR A 465 -24.72 1.04 4.25
N HIS A 466 -23.65 0.79 3.49
CA HIS A 466 -22.93 1.81 2.72
C HIS A 466 -22.14 1.15 1.58
N VAL A 467 -21.54 1.93 0.72
CA VAL A 467 -20.48 1.54 -0.19
C VAL A 467 -19.17 2.20 0.26
N HIS A 468 -18.13 1.39 0.39
CA HIS A 468 -16.75 1.82 0.58
C HIS A 468 -16.05 1.77 -0.78
N ILE A 469 -15.46 2.86 -1.22
CA ILE A 469 -14.73 2.95 -2.48
C ILE A 469 -13.27 3.35 -2.25
N ALA A 470 -12.36 2.57 -2.85
CA ALA A 470 -10.92 2.85 -2.83
C ALA A 470 -10.31 2.67 -4.23
N ARG A 471 -9.06 3.12 -4.42
CA ARG A 471 -8.37 3.01 -5.70
C ARG A 471 -6.91 2.63 -5.54
N LYS A 472 -6.41 1.88 -6.53
CA LYS A 472 -4.99 1.49 -6.66
C LYS A 472 -4.43 1.95 -8.01
N PHE A 473 -3.13 2.15 -8.04
CA PHE A 473 -2.37 2.27 -9.28
C PHE A 473 -1.12 1.37 -9.20
N ASN A 474 -0.94 0.48 -10.16
CA ASN A 474 0.13 -0.53 -10.16
C ASN A 474 0.25 -1.29 -8.84
N GLY A 475 -0.91 -1.65 -8.22
CA GLY A 475 -0.99 -2.33 -6.94
C GLY A 475 -0.79 -1.45 -5.71
N GLU A 476 -0.38 -0.20 -5.84
CA GLU A 476 -0.22 0.72 -4.70
C GLU A 476 -1.52 1.46 -4.39
N TRP A 477 -1.94 1.48 -3.13
CA TRP A 477 -3.09 2.25 -2.68
C TRP A 477 -2.81 3.74 -2.79
N ILE A 478 -3.67 4.47 -3.48
CA ILE A 478 -3.54 5.92 -3.66
C ILE A 478 -4.37 6.63 -2.61
N ALA A 479 -3.70 7.38 -1.73
CA ALA A 479 -4.36 8.15 -0.67
C ALA A 479 -5.49 9.03 -1.22
N ALA A 480 -6.62 9.06 -0.51
CA ALA A 480 -7.78 9.85 -0.94
C ALA A 480 -7.51 11.36 -0.84
N ASP A 481 -6.74 11.80 0.15
CA ASP A 481 -6.17 13.14 0.25
C ASP A 481 -4.66 13.05 0.00
N GLY A 482 -4.13 13.79 -0.96
CA GLY A 482 -2.71 13.72 -1.29
C GLY A 482 -2.39 14.34 -2.65
N PRO A 483 -1.22 14.01 -3.20
CA PRO A 483 -0.73 14.60 -4.44
C PRO A 483 -1.54 14.19 -5.68
N VAL A 484 -2.25 13.06 -5.63
CA VAL A 484 -3.23 12.61 -6.61
C VAL A 484 -4.57 12.43 -5.88
N PRO A 485 -5.30 13.51 -5.58
CA PRO A 485 -6.45 13.45 -4.71
C PRO A 485 -7.60 12.63 -5.33
N PHE A 486 -8.41 11.97 -4.50
CA PHE A 486 -9.62 11.29 -4.96
C PHE A 486 -10.64 12.33 -5.40
N ASN A 487 -10.85 12.40 -6.69
CA ASN A 487 -11.81 13.31 -7.36
C ASN A 487 -12.96 12.49 -7.94
N LEU A 488 -14.16 12.69 -7.40
CA LEU A 488 -15.39 12.03 -7.84
C LEU A 488 -16.36 13.10 -8.35
N SER A 489 -16.59 13.18 -9.65
CA SER A 489 -17.45 14.22 -10.27
C SER A 489 -17.07 15.65 -9.87
N GLY A 490 -15.77 15.96 -9.78
CA GLY A 490 -15.28 17.26 -9.33
C GLY A 490 -15.23 17.45 -7.81
N TRP A 491 -15.76 16.51 -7.02
CA TRP A 491 -15.61 16.49 -5.57
C TRP A 491 -14.25 15.95 -5.18
N ILE A 492 -13.39 16.79 -4.61
CA ILE A 492 -12.04 16.44 -4.16
C ILE A 492 -12.08 16.09 -2.67
N ALA A 493 -11.56 14.93 -2.32
CA ALA A 493 -11.46 14.49 -0.94
C ALA A 493 -10.37 15.24 -0.18
N VAL A 494 -10.66 15.62 1.06
CA VAL A 494 -9.73 16.25 1.99
C VAL A 494 -9.83 15.54 3.34
N ALA A 495 -8.69 15.12 3.88
CA ALA A 495 -8.60 14.43 5.16
C ALA A 495 -8.91 15.38 6.34
N GLY A 496 -9.52 14.85 7.38
CA GLY A 496 -9.67 15.51 8.67
C GLY A 496 -8.57 15.11 9.66
N GLU A 497 -8.80 15.41 10.93
CA GLU A 497 -7.82 15.16 12.01
C GLU A 497 -7.64 13.67 12.34
N ALA A 498 -8.52 12.80 11.85
CA ALA A 498 -8.51 11.35 12.10
C ALA A 498 -9.16 10.60 10.94
N ALA A 499 -8.91 9.28 10.85
CA ALA A 499 -9.60 8.39 9.93
C ALA A 499 -11.12 8.55 10.01
N TYR A 500 -11.81 8.44 8.88
CA TYR A 500 -13.25 8.67 8.69
C TYR A 500 -13.70 10.13 8.86
N LYS A 501 -12.80 11.04 9.26
CA LYS A 501 -13.09 12.48 9.30
C LYS A 501 -12.56 13.15 8.04
N GLY A 502 -13.22 14.23 7.64
CA GLY A 502 -12.83 14.99 6.45
C GLY A 502 -14.02 15.51 5.70
N PHE A 503 -13.78 15.93 4.49
CA PHE A 503 -14.79 16.56 3.65
C PHE A 503 -14.50 16.37 2.16
N LEU A 504 -15.54 16.57 1.34
CA LEU A 504 -15.43 16.70 -0.10
C LEU A 504 -15.64 18.17 -0.46
N VAL A 505 -14.82 18.68 -1.39
CA VAL A 505 -14.85 20.07 -1.83
C VAL A 505 -15.07 20.13 -3.33
N ARG A 506 -16.03 20.96 -3.81
CA ARG A 506 -16.26 21.25 -5.23
C ARG A 506 -16.58 22.75 -5.38
N GLY A 507 -15.61 23.53 -5.84
CA GLY A 507 -15.70 25.00 -5.81
C GLY A 507 -15.95 25.51 -4.38
N ASP A 508 -17.01 26.27 -4.17
CA ASP A 508 -17.40 26.80 -2.84
C ASP A 508 -18.25 25.83 -2.01
N GLN A 509 -18.56 24.65 -2.55
CA GLN A 509 -19.37 23.66 -1.86
C GLN A 509 -18.51 22.74 -1.01
N VAL A 510 -18.98 22.42 0.20
CA VAL A 510 -18.32 21.51 1.14
C VAL A 510 -19.32 20.50 1.68
N VAL A 511 -18.99 19.21 1.58
CA VAL A 511 -19.73 18.10 2.19
C VAL A 511 -18.86 17.49 3.27
N VAL A 512 -19.38 17.41 4.49
CA VAL A 512 -18.60 16.97 5.68
C VAL A 512 -18.96 15.53 6.00
N ALA A 513 -17.94 14.67 6.17
CA ALA A 513 -18.14 13.28 6.55
C ALA A 513 -18.85 13.15 7.92
N ASN A 514 -19.91 12.33 7.97
CA ASN A 514 -20.65 12.10 9.21
C ASN A 514 -21.26 10.69 9.23
N ILE A 515 -20.77 9.84 10.10
CA ILE A 515 -21.21 8.43 10.26
C ILE A 515 -22.73 8.29 10.54
N ASN A 516 -23.34 9.28 11.20
CA ASN A 516 -24.76 9.26 11.52
C ASN A 516 -25.63 9.95 10.46
N ALA A 517 -25.07 10.30 9.33
CA ALA A 517 -25.67 11.15 8.31
C ALA A 517 -26.20 12.49 8.87
N SER A 518 -26.10 13.55 8.10
CA SER A 518 -26.63 14.88 8.48
C SER A 518 -26.78 15.69 7.21
N ARG A 519 -27.50 16.80 7.27
CA ARG A 519 -27.64 17.69 6.12
C ARG A 519 -26.29 18.18 5.55
N LYS A 520 -25.24 18.24 6.38
CA LYS A 520 -23.88 18.64 5.95
C LYS A 520 -23.14 17.51 5.22
N SER A 521 -23.59 16.26 5.35
CA SER A 521 -23.01 15.09 4.67
C SER A 521 -23.80 14.70 3.40
N PHE A 522 -24.91 15.36 3.10
CA PHE A 522 -25.72 15.01 1.92
C PHE A 522 -25.00 15.41 0.64
N ILE A 523 -24.99 14.48 -0.32
CA ILE A 523 -24.39 14.60 -1.63
C ILE A 523 -25.29 13.94 -2.68
N MET A 524 -25.31 14.50 -3.88
CA MET A 524 -26.10 13.98 -5.00
C MET A 524 -25.29 14.03 -6.28
N LEU A 525 -25.37 12.97 -7.07
CA LEU A 525 -24.87 12.95 -8.43
C LEU A 525 -25.94 13.57 -9.35
N SER A 526 -25.57 14.50 -10.20
CA SER A 526 -26.45 15.05 -11.23
C SER A 526 -26.22 14.36 -12.59
N ASP A 527 -27.18 14.38 -13.48
CA ASP A 527 -27.04 13.80 -14.83
C ASP A 527 -25.87 14.45 -15.61
N GLY A 528 -25.59 15.72 -15.37
CA GLY A 528 -24.46 16.41 -15.98
C GLY A 528 -23.08 15.93 -15.48
N ASP A 529 -23.02 15.30 -14.33
CA ASP A 529 -21.77 14.79 -13.75
C ASP A 529 -21.31 13.45 -14.41
N LEU A 530 -22.14 12.84 -15.24
CA LEU A 530 -21.83 11.62 -16.01
C LEU A 530 -21.34 11.93 -17.45
N GLN A 531 -21.50 13.17 -17.91
CA GLN A 531 -21.02 13.62 -19.22
C GLN A 531 -19.53 14.01 -19.15
#